data_15cdd398ca1789b3fa6be539725b2ab0
#
_entry.id   15cdd398ca1789b3fa6be539725b2ab0
#
_cell.length_a   1.000
_cell.length_b   1.000
_cell.length_c   1.000
_cell.angle_alpha   90.00
_cell.angle_beta   90.00
_cell.angle_gamma   90.00
#
_symmetry.space_group_name_H-M   'P 1'
#
loop_
_entity.id
_entity.type
_entity.pdbx_description
1 polymer ?
#
loop_
_entity_poly.entity_id
_entity_poly.type
_entity_poly.pdbx_seq_one_letter_code
_entity_poly.pdbx_strand_id
1 'polypeptide(L)' 'ELTYTKEDVRAVLASKSAAGYKKEVKELLEKYGAQQLKQVNPDDYAAILKEAEVIGNA' A
#
# COMPACT_ATOMS: atom_id res chain seq x y z
N GLU A 1 -1.19 -15.31 13.22
CA GLU A 1 -0.55 -14.02 13.09
C GLU A 1 -0.15 -13.76 11.65
N LEU A 2 -0.65 -12.68 11.08
CA LEU A 2 -0.45 -12.39 9.68
C LEU A 2 0.83 -11.58 9.48
N THR A 3 1.70 -12.10 8.65
CA THR A 3 2.92 -11.41 8.28
C THR A 3 2.87 -11.12 6.79
N TYR A 4 3.01 -9.87 6.44
CA TYR A 4 3.00 -9.44 5.06
C TYR A 4 4.41 -9.13 4.61
N THR A 5 4.73 -9.51 3.38
CA THR A 5 6.02 -9.20 2.80
C THR A 5 5.91 -7.97 1.94
N LYS A 6 7.06 -7.41 1.60
CA LYS A 6 7.13 -6.28 0.70
C LYS A 6 6.45 -6.61 -0.63
N GLU A 7 6.59 -7.84 -1.09
CA GLU A 7 6.00 -8.24 -2.36
C GLU A 7 4.48 -8.30 -2.28
N ASP A 8 3.94 -8.70 -1.13
CA ASP A 8 2.49 -8.69 -0.95
C ASP A 8 1.95 -7.27 -1.07
N VAL A 9 2.60 -6.34 -0.39
CA VAL A 9 2.18 -4.93 -0.43
C VAL A 9 2.33 -4.40 -1.84
N ARG A 10 3.44 -4.71 -2.47
CA ARG A 10 3.71 -4.23 -3.83
C ARG A 10 2.65 -4.71 -4.80
N ALA A 11 2.25 -5.97 -4.68
CA ALA A 11 1.26 -6.53 -5.59
C ALA A 11 -0.09 -5.83 -5.43
N VAL A 12 -0.49 -5.60 -4.19
CA VAL A 12 -1.76 -4.92 -3.93
C VAL A 12 -1.71 -3.48 -4.43
N LEU A 13 -0.64 -2.77 -4.12
CA LEU A 13 -0.52 -1.37 -4.54
C LEU A 13 -0.44 -1.26 -6.05
N ALA A 14 0.28 -2.15 -6.70
CA ALA A 14 0.36 -2.15 -8.16
C ALA A 14 -1.00 -2.41 -8.78
N SER A 15 -1.76 -3.34 -8.20
CA SER A 15 -3.09 -3.64 -8.68
C SER A 15 -4.00 -2.42 -8.59
N LYS A 16 -3.97 -1.73 -7.44
CA LYS A 16 -4.78 -0.53 -7.26
C LYS A 16 -4.33 0.59 -8.20
N SER A 17 -3.02 0.74 -8.37
CA SER A 17 -2.49 1.73 -9.28
C SER A 17 -2.95 1.46 -10.72
N ALA A 18 -2.91 0.21 -11.14
CA ALA A 18 -3.35 -0.17 -12.47
C ALA A 18 -4.84 0.06 -12.66
N ALA A 19 -5.61 -0.01 -11.59
CA ALA A 19 -7.05 0.22 -11.64
C ALA A 19 -7.42 1.70 -11.69
N GLY A 20 -6.43 2.58 -11.63
CA GLY A 20 -6.68 4.01 -11.73
C GLY A 20 -6.58 4.75 -10.40
N TYR A 21 -6.12 4.09 -9.36
CA TYR A 21 -6.03 4.70 -8.03
C TYR A 21 -4.60 5.08 -7.68
N LYS A 22 -3.82 5.43 -8.69
CA LYS A 22 -2.42 5.78 -8.51
C LYS A 22 -2.24 6.91 -7.51
N LYS A 23 -3.10 7.91 -7.58
CA LYS A 23 -3.02 9.05 -6.68
C LYS A 23 -3.27 8.62 -5.24
N GLU A 24 -4.27 7.79 -5.04
CA GLU A 24 -4.59 7.30 -3.70
C GLU A 24 -3.45 6.46 -3.12
N VAL A 25 -2.87 5.63 -3.96
CA VAL A 25 -1.73 4.81 -3.54
C VAL A 25 -0.57 5.69 -3.11
N LYS A 26 -0.28 6.73 -3.89
CA LYS A 26 0.79 7.64 -3.56
C LYS A 26 0.54 8.35 -2.24
N GLU A 27 -0.68 8.83 -2.05
CA GLU A 27 -1.03 9.51 -0.82
C GLU A 27 -0.93 8.58 0.38
N LEU A 28 -1.30 7.32 0.18
CA LEU A 28 -1.20 6.33 1.24
C LEU A 28 0.26 6.14 1.68
N LEU A 29 1.16 6.03 0.73
CA LEU A 29 2.57 5.89 1.05
C LEU A 29 3.11 7.12 1.75
N GLU A 30 2.71 8.30 1.31
CA GLU A 30 3.15 9.54 1.92
C GLU A 30 2.64 9.67 3.34
N LYS A 31 1.46 9.15 3.60
CA LYS A 31 0.88 9.15 4.94
C LYS A 31 1.79 8.43 5.92
N TYR A 32 2.50 7.42 5.45
CA TYR A 32 3.43 6.65 6.29
C TYR A 32 4.86 7.14 6.17
N GLY A 33 5.05 8.31 5.56
CA GLY A 33 6.36 8.93 5.50
C GLY A 33 7.28 8.33 4.45
N ALA A 34 6.72 7.66 3.46
CA ALA A 34 7.51 7.02 2.42
C ALA A 34 7.06 7.51 1.05
N GLN A 35 8.02 7.75 0.18
CA GLN A 35 7.70 8.11 -1.20
C GLN A 35 7.61 6.90 -2.09
N GLN A 36 8.22 5.82 -1.67
CA GLN A 36 8.22 4.56 -2.40
C GLN A 36 8.03 3.42 -1.44
N LEU A 37 7.52 2.31 -1.97
CA LEU A 37 7.27 1.14 -1.14
C LEU A 37 8.52 0.66 -0.40
N LYS A 38 9.66 0.74 -1.04
CA LYS A 38 10.89 0.24 -0.43
C LYS A 38 11.33 1.07 0.77
N GLN A 39 10.74 2.24 0.95
CA GLN A 39 11.05 3.09 2.09
C GLN A 39 10.10 2.86 3.25
N VAL A 40 9.10 2.02 3.04
CA VAL A 40 8.10 1.73 4.07
C VAL A 40 8.66 0.76 5.08
N ASN A 41 8.40 1.03 6.36
CA ASN A 41 8.77 0.12 7.44
C ASN A 41 8.00 -1.19 7.31
N PRO A 42 8.65 -2.33 7.51
CA PRO A 42 7.91 -3.60 7.49
C PRO A 42 6.75 -3.64 8.48
N ASP A 43 6.86 -2.93 9.57
CA ASP A 43 5.80 -2.87 10.57
C ASP A 43 4.54 -2.20 10.03
N ASP A 44 4.68 -1.40 8.97
CA ASP A 44 3.56 -0.68 8.39
C ASP A 44 2.89 -1.45 7.27
N TYR A 45 3.44 -2.59 6.89
CA TYR A 45 2.89 -3.35 5.75
C TYR A 45 1.44 -3.72 5.97
N ALA A 46 1.12 -4.25 7.15
CA ALA A 46 -0.25 -4.67 7.42
C ALA A 46 -1.22 -3.49 7.35
N ALA A 47 -0.82 -2.36 7.92
CA ALA A 47 -1.66 -1.16 7.91
C ALA A 47 -1.85 -0.64 6.50
N ILE A 48 -0.78 -0.63 5.72
CA ILE A 48 -0.85 -0.15 4.34
C ILE A 48 -1.74 -1.07 3.51
N LEU A 49 -1.63 -2.37 3.70
CA LEU A 49 -2.47 -3.32 2.98
C LEU A 49 -3.94 -3.13 3.32
N LYS A 50 -4.23 -2.93 4.60
CA LYS A 50 -5.60 -2.69 5.02
C LYS A 50 -6.19 -1.46 4.33
N GLU A 51 -5.43 -0.38 4.32
CA GLU A 51 -5.92 0.85 3.71
C GLU A 51 -5.98 0.74 2.21
N ALA A 52 -5.04 0.01 1.61
CA ALA A 52 -5.04 -0.17 0.17
C ALA A 52 -6.26 -0.98 -0.27
N GLU A 53 -6.68 -1.95 0.53
CA GLU A 53 -7.85 -2.74 0.19
C GLU A 53 -9.13 -1.91 0.17
N VAL A 54 -9.16 -0.84 0.94
CA VAL A 54 -10.31 0.06 0.97
C VAL A 54 -10.35 0.95 -0.26
N ILE A 55 -9.21 1.17 -0.89
CA ILE A 55 -9.16 2.00 -2.08
C ILE A 55 -9.97 1.32 -3.20
N GLY A 56 -10.97 2.04 -3.69
CA GLY A 56 -11.81 1.52 -4.74
C GLY A 56 -12.91 0.59 -4.28
N ASN A 57 -13.00 0.34 -2.99
CA ASN A 57 -14.03 -0.52 -2.42
C ASN A 57 -15.16 0.27 -1.76
N ALA A 58 -15.22 1.53 -2.04
CA ALA A 58 -16.23 2.38 -1.41
C ALA A 58 -17.63 2.05 -1.86
#